data_88b00ab3ddf261d1f8a3313878bf4f40
#
_entry.id   88b00ab3ddf261d1f8a3313878bf4f40
#
_cell.length_a   1.000
_cell.length_b   1.000
_cell.length_c   1.000
_cell.angle_alpha   90.00
_cell.angle_beta   90.00
_cell.angle_gamma   90.00
#
_symmetry.space_group_name_H-M   'P 1'
#
loop_
_entity.id
_entity.type
_entity.pdbx_description
1 polymer ?
#
loop_
_entity_poly.entity_id
_entity_poly.type
_entity_poly.pdbx_seq_one_letter_code
_entity_poly.pdbx_strand_id
1 'polypeptide(L)'
;MGDLRNIFEILRKHKLRLNASRCLFGVGSGKFLGYMVTHRGIKVNLDKIKAINNLQPPRNPKEVQKLTGITVALNWFISRSTDRCKPFFLLMNKWKGFEWTEECALAFQQLKEYLSWPPIMSSPEVDEVCFAYIVVASHAISLVLI
;
A
#
# COMPACT_ATOMS: atom_id res chain seq x y z
N MET A 1 5.70 27.43 -12.47
CA MET A 1 6.42 27.10 -13.73
C MET A 1 7.91 26.80 -13.50
N GLY A 2 8.55 27.28 -12.43
CA GLY A 2 9.96 26.98 -12.11
C GLY A 2 10.26 25.50 -11.91
N ASP A 3 9.37 24.77 -11.23
CA ASP A 3 9.59 23.39 -10.82
C ASP A 3 9.72 22.40 -11.99
N LEU A 4 8.91 22.55 -13.03
CA LEU A 4 9.00 21.70 -14.22
C LEU A 4 10.31 21.88 -14.98
N ARG A 5 10.82 23.12 -15.06
CA ARG A 5 12.12 23.40 -15.71
C ARG A 5 13.23 22.70 -14.95
N ASN A 6 13.26 22.83 -13.64
CA ASN A 6 14.25 22.16 -12.78
C ASN A 6 14.19 20.64 -12.93
N ILE A 7 12.99 20.05 -12.95
CA ILE A 7 12.81 18.62 -13.17
C ILE A 7 13.40 18.19 -14.52
N PHE A 8 13.10 18.91 -15.60
CA PHE A 8 13.64 18.60 -16.93
C PHE A 8 15.16 18.77 -17.01
N GLU A 9 15.74 19.72 -16.30
CA GLU A 9 17.20 19.89 -16.19
C GLU A 9 17.84 18.71 -15.47
N ILE A 10 17.27 18.26 -14.35
CA ILE A 10 17.73 17.07 -13.63
C ILE A 10 17.65 15.83 -14.54
N LEU A 11 16.54 15.62 -15.23
CA LEU A 11 16.39 14.49 -16.14
C LEU A 11 17.43 14.51 -17.26
N ARG A 12 17.72 15.66 -17.85
CA ARG A 12 18.77 15.83 -18.87
C ARG A 12 20.16 15.54 -18.30
N LYS A 13 20.46 16.09 -17.12
CA LYS A 13 21.73 15.86 -16.41
C LYS A 13 22.00 14.37 -16.20
N HIS A 14 20.99 13.61 -15.80
CA HIS A 14 21.11 12.17 -15.55
C HIS A 14 20.77 11.28 -16.77
N LYS A 15 20.60 11.88 -17.95
CA LYS A 15 20.27 11.18 -19.21
C LYS A 15 19.01 10.30 -19.10
N LEU A 16 18.06 10.69 -18.24
CA LEU A 16 16.79 10.01 -18.08
C LEU A 16 15.81 10.46 -19.18
N ARG A 17 15.04 9.50 -19.71
CA ARG A 17 14.02 9.76 -20.73
C ARG A 17 12.64 9.50 -20.14
N LEU A 18 11.72 10.44 -20.35
CA LEU A 18 10.31 10.27 -19.99
C LEU A 18 9.59 9.49 -21.10
N ASN A 19 8.72 8.59 -20.70
CA ASN A 19 7.76 7.98 -21.63
C ASN A 19 6.55 8.92 -21.75
N ALA A 20 6.50 9.71 -22.84
CA ALA A 20 5.48 10.71 -23.05
C ALA A 20 4.05 10.15 -23.02
N SER A 21 3.84 8.90 -23.45
CA SER A 21 2.50 8.26 -23.43
C SER A 21 2.00 7.94 -22.01
N ARG A 22 2.87 8.00 -21.01
CA ARG A 22 2.55 7.74 -19.59
C ARG A 22 2.70 8.98 -18.71
N CYS A 23 3.09 10.11 -19.28
CA CYS A 23 3.23 11.36 -18.54
C CYS A 23 1.98 12.19 -18.67
N LEU A 24 1.48 12.68 -17.55
CA LEU A 24 0.39 13.65 -17.46
C LEU A 24 0.91 14.88 -16.74
N PHE A 25 0.66 16.05 -17.30
CA PHE A 25 1.07 17.34 -16.72
C PHE A 25 -0.16 18.20 -16.45
N GLY A 26 -0.08 19.05 -15.42
CA GLY A 26 -1.15 20.00 -15.10
C GLY A 26 -2.42 19.35 -14.57
N VAL A 27 -2.32 18.14 -13.99
CA VAL A 27 -3.45 17.40 -13.42
C VAL A 27 -3.50 17.56 -11.91
N GLY A 28 -4.70 17.67 -11.33
CA GLY A 28 -4.90 17.74 -9.88
C GLY A 28 -4.68 16.42 -9.15
N SER A 29 -4.65 15.30 -9.87
CA SER A 29 -4.37 13.97 -9.33
C SER A 29 -3.90 13.03 -10.43
N GLY A 30 -3.12 12.01 -10.04
CA GLY A 30 -2.62 11.01 -10.99
C GLY A 30 -2.33 9.67 -10.33
N LYS A 31 -2.41 8.58 -11.12
CA LYS A 31 -2.00 7.25 -10.66
C LYS A 31 -0.47 7.12 -10.79
N PHE A 32 0.20 6.79 -9.70
CA PHE A 32 1.64 6.55 -9.67
C PHE A 32 1.96 5.31 -8.81
N LEU A 33 2.67 4.35 -9.37
CA LEU A 33 3.04 3.07 -8.73
C LEU A 33 1.85 2.35 -8.06
N GLY A 34 0.65 2.49 -8.64
CA GLY A 34 -0.55 1.87 -8.09
C GLY A 34 -1.21 2.65 -6.94
N TYR A 35 -0.77 3.85 -6.68
CA TYR A 35 -1.36 4.81 -5.75
C TYR A 35 -1.99 5.97 -6.48
N MET A 36 -2.87 6.70 -5.80
CA MET A 36 -3.42 7.95 -6.28
C MET A 36 -2.73 9.11 -5.58
N VAL A 37 -1.92 9.87 -6.30
CA VAL A 37 -1.26 11.08 -5.80
C VAL A 37 -2.18 12.27 -6.04
N THR A 38 -2.44 13.05 -5.00
CA THR A 38 -3.28 14.26 -5.04
C THR A 38 -2.55 15.40 -4.33
N HIS A 39 -3.06 16.61 -4.43
CA HIS A 39 -2.53 17.76 -3.68
C HIS A 39 -2.65 17.58 -2.14
N ARG A 40 -3.57 16.72 -1.66
CA ARG A 40 -3.76 16.40 -0.24
C ARG A 40 -2.88 15.25 0.25
N GLY A 41 -2.07 14.67 -0.61
CA GLY A 41 -1.23 13.52 -0.29
C GLY A 41 -1.51 12.29 -1.15
N ILE A 42 -1.03 11.16 -0.67
CA ILE A 42 -1.10 9.87 -1.36
C ILE A 42 -2.25 9.05 -0.80
N LYS A 43 -3.11 8.57 -1.69
CA LYS A 43 -4.26 7.71 -1.36
C LYS A 43 -4.10 6.34 -1.98
N VAL A 44 -4.75 5.37 -1.36
CA VAL A 44 -4.91 4.04 -1.97
C VAL A 44 -5.70 4.16 -3.28
N ASN A 45 -5.30 3.39 -4.28
CA ASN A 45 -6.12 3.25 -5.48
C ASN A 45 -7.41 2.49 -5.13
N LEU A 46 -8.55 3.12 -5.36
CA LEU A 46 -9.87 2.56 -5.10
C LEU A 46 -10.11 1.23 -5.82
N ASP A 47 -9.48 1.01 -6.98
CA ASP A 47 -9.59 -0.26 -7.70
C ASP A 47 -9.00 -1.42 -6.87
N LYS A 48 -7.93 -1.18 -6.10
CA LYS A 48 -7.34 -2.19 -5.20
C LYS A 48 -8.23 -2.46 -3.99
N ILE A 49 -8.86 -1.42 -3.44
CA ILE A 49 -9.83 -1.58 -2.34
C ILE A 49 -11.04 -2.39 -2.81
N LYS A 50 -11.61 -2.03 -3.97
CA LYS A 50 -12.69 -2.78 -4.58
C LYS A 50 -12.32 -4.24 -4.83
N ALA A 51 -11.07 -4.48 -5.29
CA ALA A 51 -10.58 -5.84 -5.50
C ALA A 51 -10.59 -6.67 -4.22
N ILE A 52 -10.18 -6.11 -3.07
CA ILE A 52 -10.24 -6.82 -1.78
C ILE A 52 -11.69 -7.00 -1.31
N ASN A 53 -12.50 -5.94 -1.40
CA ASN A 53 -13.89 -6.00 -0.93
C ASN A 53 -14.72 -7.04 -1.70
N ASN A 54 -14.42 -7.21 -2.99
CA ASN A 54 -15.09 -8.20 -3.84
C ASN A 54 -14.51 -9.62 -3.72
N LEU A 55 -13.37 -9.79 -3.05
CA LEU A 55 -12.83 -11.14 -2.82
C LEU A 55 -13.75 -11.94 -1.91
N GLN A 56 -13.99 -13.19 -2.31
CA GLN A 56 -14.56 -14.20 -1.43
C GLN A 56 -13.48 -14.78 -0.51
N PRO A 57 -13.85 -15.38 0.62
CA PRO A 57 -12.89 -16.10 1.46
C PRO A 57 -12.08 -17.11 0.62
N PRO A 58 -10.75 -17.09 0.71
CA PRO A 58 -9.91 -18.01 -0.06
C PRO A 58 -10.24 -19.48 0.21
N ARG A 59 -10.34 -20.27 -0.86
CA ARG A 59 -10.63 -21.70 -0.82
C ARG A 59 -9.42 -22.59 -1.09
N ASN A 60 -8.32 -21.99 -1.49
CA ASN A 60 -7.09 -22.70 -1.83
C ASN A 60 -5.85 -21.80 -1.64
N PRO A 61 -4.63 -22.36 -1.59
CA PRO A 61 -3.41 -21.60 -1.38
C PRO A 61 -3.15 -20.52 -2.45
N LYS A 62 -3.58 -20.73 -3.70
CA LYS A 62 -3.41 -19.71 -4.77
C LYS A 62 -4.25 -18.46 -4.51
N GLU A 63 -5.44 -18.63 -3.95
CA GLU A 63 -6.30 -17.50 -3.59
C GLU A 63 -5.74 -16.75 -2.36
N VAL A 64 -5.11 -17.46 -1.41
CA VAL A 64 -4.37 -16.82 -0.31
C VAL A 64 -3.17 -16.03 -0.85
N GLN A 65 -2.42 -16.57 -1.80
CA GLN A 65 -1.33 -15.84 -2.44
C GLN A 65 -1.83 -14.56 -3.13
N LYS A 66 -2.98 -14.62 -3.78
CA LYS A 66 -3.60 -13.43 -4.38
C LYS A 66 -3.97 -12.39 -3.30
N LEU A 67 -4.60 -12.82 -2.22
CA LEU A 67 -4.96 -11.96 -1.09
C LEU A 67 -3.70 -11.33 -0.48
N THR A 68 -2.69 -12.12 -0.12
CA THR A 68 -1.44 -11.62 0.46
C THR A 68 -0.69 -10.69 -0.48
N GLY A 69 -0.67 -10.97 -1.79
CA GLY A 69 -0.07 -10.08 -2.79
C GLY A 69 -0.73 -8.70 -2.82
N ILE A 70 -2.06 -8.65 -2.70
CA ILE A 70 -2.79 -7.37 -2.64
C ILE A 70 -2.52 -6.66 -1.30
N THR A 71 -2.51 -7.37 -0.18
CA THR A 71 -2.24 -6.78 1.14
C THR A 71 -0.81 -6.24 1.26
N VAL A 72 0.18 -6.93 0.71
CA VAL A 72 1.57 -6.44 0.62
C VAL A 72 1.64 -5.16 -0.20
N ALA A 73 0.93 -5.08 -1.33
CA ALA A 73 0.87 -3.87 -2.14
C ALA A 73 0.14 -2.70 -1.46
N LEU A 74 -0.57 -2.94 -0.37
CA LEU A 74 -1.31 -1.95 0.43
C LEU A 74 -0.72 -1.73 1.83
N ASN A 75 0.39 -2.38 2.17
CA ASN A 75 0.95 -2.40 3.53
C ASN A 75 1.18 -1.00 4.10
N TRP A 76 1.57 -0.04 3.28
CA TRP A 76 1.78 1.37 3.66
C TRP A 76 0.51 2.04 4.22
N PHE A 77 -0.66 1.56 3.82
CA PHE A 77 -1.96 2.08 4.25
C PHE A 77 -2.63 1.22 5.32
N ILE A 78 -1.99 0.11 5.71
CA ILE A 78 -2.53 -0.80 6.73
C ILE A 78 -1.68 -0.66 7.98
N SER A 79 -2.19 0.05 8.98
CA SER A 79 -1.52 0.12 10.27
C SER A 79 -1.38 -1.28 10.86
N ARG A 80 -0.20 -1.59 11.41
CA ARG A 80 0.10 -2.91 11.97
C ARG A 80 -0.20 -4.05 10.97
N SER A 81 0.20 -3.83 9.68
CA SER A 81 -0.11 -4.77 8.60
C SER A 81 0.40 -6.18 8.87
N THR A 82 1.55 -6.33 9.51
CA THR A 82 2.11 -7.62 9.91
C THR A 82 1.17 -8.38 10.83
N ASP A 83 0.65 -7.73 11.87
CA ASP A 83 -0.26 -8.38 12.84
C ASP A 83 -1.60 -8.75 12.18
N ARG A 84 -2.17 -7.81 11.44
CA ARG A 84 -3.47 -8.01 10.76
C ARG A 84 -3.44 -9.07 9.69
N CYS A 85 -2.31 -9.24 9.00
CA CYS A 85 -2.17 -10.18 7.89
C CYS A 85 -1.46 -11.47 8.28
N LYS A 86 -0.96 -11.58 9.52
CA LYS A 86 -0.27 -12.78 10.04
C LYS A 86 -1.01 -14.09 9.78
N PRO A 87 -2.34 -14.21 10.02
CA PRO A 87 -3.05 -15.45 9.75
C PRO A 87 -2.93 -15.91 8.30
N PHE A 88 -2.95 -14.98 7.33
CA PHE A 88 -2.83 -15.31 5.92
C PHE A 88 -1.43 -15.78 5.54
N PHE A 89 -0.39 -15.15 6.09
CA PHE A 89 1.00 -15.59 5.86
C PHE A 89 1.28 -16.95 6.44
N LEU A 90 0.70 -17.28 7.59
CA LEU A 90 0.83 -18.61 8.20
C LEU A 90 0.19 -19.71 7.34
N LEU A 91 -0.92 -19.40 6.64
CA LEU A 91 -1.54 -20.33 5.70
C LEU A 91 -0.66 -20.62 4.49
N MET A 92 0.13 -19.66 4.03
CA MET A 92 1.04 -19.88 2.89
C MET A 92 2.14 -20.89 3.20
N ASN A 93 2.55 -21.01 4.45
CA ASN A 93 3.60 -21.94 4.88
C ASN A 93 3.10 -23.36 5.09
N LYS A 94 1.78 -23.58 5.16
CA LYS A 94 1.17 -24.89 5.34
C LYS A 94 0.84 -25.53 3.99
N TRP A 95 1.84 -26.11 3.32
CA TRP A 95 1.66 -26.77 2.01
C TRP A 95 0.83 -28.07 2.07
N LYS A 96 0.69 -28.67 3.26
CA LYS A 96 -0.12 -29.87 3.47
C LYS A 96 -1.29 -29.52 4.38
N GLY A 97 -2.49 -29.51 3.83
CA GLY A 97 -3.72 -29.27 4.59
C GLY A 97 -4.10 -27.78 4.64
N PHE A 98 -4.54 -27.22 3.50
CA PHE A 98 -5.16 -25.90 3.50
C PHE A 98 -6.48 -25.96 4.28
N GLU A 99 -6.57 -25.11 5.30
CA GLU A 99 -7.78 -24.91 6.08
C GLU A 99 -7.98 -23.42 6.35
N TRP A 100 -9.11 -22.90 5.90
CA TRP A 100 -9.50 -21.53 6.19
C TRP A 100 -10.13 -21.45 7.57
N THR A 101 -9.33 -21.10 8.57
CA THR A 101 -9.73 -21.07 9.97
C THR A 101 -10.63 -19.89 10.29
N GLU A 102 -11.32 -19.94 11.43
CA GLU A 102 -12.14 -18.84 11.94
C GLU A 102 -11.31 -17.57 12.20
N GLU A 103 -10.06 -17.74 12.68
CA GLU A 103 -9.09 -16.65 12.85
C GLU A 103 -8.83 -15.93 11.51
N CYS A 104 -8.66 -16.69 10.44
CA CYS A 104 -8.48 -16.13 9.10
C CYS A 104 -9.74 -15.39 8.60
N ALA A 105 -10.91 -15.94 8.88
CA ALA A 105 -12.18 -15.32 8.50
C ALA A 105 -12.37 -13.98 9.21
N LEU A 106 -12.09 -13.92 10.51
CA LEU A 106 -12.17 -12.71 11.31
C LEU A 106 -11.15 -11.65 10.84
N ALA A 107 -9.89 -12.06 10.64
CA ALA A 107 -8.85 -11.18 10.12
C ALA A 107 -9.19 -10.61 8.73
N PHE A 108 -9.81 -11.43 7.87
CA PHE A 108 -10.24 -11.02 6.54
C PHE A 108 -11.38 -9.99 6.60
N GLN A 109 -12.34 -10.17 7.47
CA GLN A 109 -13.42 -9.23 7.69
C GLN A 109 -12.90 -7.90 8.23
N GLN A 110 -12.05 -7.95 9.25
CA GLN A 110 -11.42 -6.76 9.84
C GLN A 110 -10.57 -5.98 8.82
N LEU A 111 -9.88 -6.69 7.93
CA LEU A 111 -9.10 -6.07 6.86
C LEU A 111 -10.01 -5.34 5.87
N LYS A 112 -11.13 -5.93 5.46
CA LYS A 112 -12.11 -5.29 4.57
C LYS A 112 -12.72 -4.04 5.20
N GLU A 113 -13.11 -4.14 6.46
CA GLU A 113 -13.66 -3.01 7.22
C GLU A 113 -12.64 -1.87 7.33
N TYR A 114 -11.41 -2.18 7.70
CA TYR A 114 -10.33 -1.20 7.79
C TYR A 114 -10.07 -0.49 6.45
N LEU A 115 -10.03 -1.23 5.35
CA LEU A 115 -9.80 -0.67 4.01
C LEU A 115 -11.00 0.08 3.44
N SER A 116 -12.18 -0.05 4.02
CA SER A 116 -13.34 0.77 3.64
C SER A 116 -13.13 2.25 3.97
N TRP A 117 -12.28 2.56 4.95
CA TRP A 117 -11.87 3.91 5.36
C TRP A 117 -10.34 4.05 5.36
N PRO A 118 -9.70 3.96 4.18
CA PRO A 118 -8.25 3.95 4.12
C PRO A 118 -7.68 5.31 4.54
N PRO A 119 -6.61 5.32 5.32
CA PRO A 119 -5.93 6.56 5.68
C PRO A 119 -5.34 7.24 4.43
N ILE A 120 -5.23 8.56 4.49
CA ILE A 120 -4.53 9.36 3.52
C ILE A 120 -3.14 9.64 4.11
N MET A 121 -2.08 9.37 3.37
CA MET A 121 -0.76 9.82 3.74
C MET A 121 -0.59 11.26 3.22
N SER A 122 -0.59 12.23 4.11
CA SER A 122 -0.30 13.62 3.80
C SER A 122 1.20 13.90 3.87
N SER A 123 1.65 14.92 3.16
CA SER A 123 2.98 15.48 3.43
C SER A 123 2.94 16.27 4.73
N PRO A 124 4.02 16.28 5.51
CA PRO A 124 4.14 17.17 6.65
C PRO A 124 3.97 18.63 6.21
N GLU A 125 3.39 19.46 7.08
CA GLU A 125 3.34 20.90 6.85
C GLU A 125 4.71 21.52 7.08
N VAL A 126 4.89 22.75 6.60
CA VAL A 126 6.16 23.50 6.83
C VAL A 126 6.26 23.75 8.34
N ASP A 127 7.43 23.42 8.92
CA ASP A 127 7.72 23.51 10.36
C ASP A 127 7.00 22.50 11.25
N GLU A 128 6.31 21.51 10.69
CA GLU A 128 5.73 20.40 11.45
C GLU A 128 6.85 19.49 12.01
N VAL A 129 6.76 19.20 13.31
CA VAL A 129 7.72 18.30 13.97
C VAL A 129 7.29 16.87 13.71
N CYS A 130 8.05 16.16 12.88
CA CYS A 130 7.81 14.75 12.61
C CYS A 130 8.51 13.86 13.64
N PHE A 131 7.79 12.92 14.23
CA PHE A 131 8.35 11.92 15.13
C PHE A 131 8.61 10.61 14.37
N ALA A 132 9.83 10.09 14.52
CA ALA A 132 10.21 8.80 13.97
C ALA A 132 10.01 7.71 15.02
N TYR A 133 9.05 6.83 14.80
CA TYR A 133 8.82 5.66 15.66
C TYR A 133 9.48 4.43 15.03
N ILE A 134 10.49 3.90 15.73
CA ILE A 134 11.20 2.69 15.31
C ILE A 134 10.76 1.55 16.22
N VAL A 135 10.15 0.54 15.64
CA VAL A 135 9.80 -0.69 16.34
C VAL A 135 10.69 -1.82 15.83
N VAL A 136 11.40 -2.45 16.73
CA VAL A 136 12.28 -3.59 16.44
C VAL A 136 11.66 -4.82 17.08
N ALA A 137 11.35 -5.81 16.27
CA ALA A 137 10.95 -7.15 16.71
C ALA A 137 12.01 -8.17 16.25
N SER A 138 11.96 -9.38 16.80
CA SER A 138 12.91 -10.45 16.43
C SER A 138 12.95 -10.79 14.93
N HIS A 139 11.91 -10.41 14.18
CA HIS A 139 11.75 -10.80 12.78
C HIS A 139 11.48 -9.62 11.83
N ALA A 140 11.35 -8.38 12.35
CA ALA A 140 11.04 -7.22 11.55
C ALA A 140 11.46 -5.92 12.22
N ILE A 141 11.81 -4.94 11.40
CA ILE A 141 12.01 -3.54 11.81
C ILE A 141 10.97 -2.72 11.07
N SER A 142 10.26 -1.88 11.78
CA SER A 142 9.30 -0.92 11.21
C SER A 142 9.68 0.49 11.60
N LEU A 143 9.65 1.39 10.64
CA LEU A 143 9.81 2.83 10.85
C LEU A 143 8.52 3.52 10.40
N VAL A 144 7.96 4.34 11.27
CA VAL A 144 6.80 5.19 10.94
C VAL A 144 7.16 6.63 11.29
N LEU A 145 6.90 7.55 10.38
CA LEU A 145 6.93 8.99 10.60
C LEU A 145 5.50 9.47 10.84
N ILE A 146 5.30 10.20 11.91
CA ILE A 146 4.03 10.80 12.31
C ILE A 146 4.24 12.28 12.59
#